data_2da694561ec3ef484ed332a0621d3b89
#
_entry.id   2da694561ec3ef484ed332a0621d3b89
#
_cell.length_a   1.000
_cell.length_b   1.000
_cell.length_c   1.000
_cell.angle_alpha   90.00
_cell.angle_beta   90.00
_cell.angle_gamma   90.00
#
_symmetry.space_group_name_H-M   'P 1'
#
loop_
_entity.id
_entity.type
_entity.pdbx_description
1 polymer ?
#
loop_
_entity_poly.entity_id
_entity_poly.type
_entity_poly.pdbx_seq_one_letter_code
_entity_poly.pdbx_strand_id
1 'polypeptide(L)'
;DPVENASFMPWLAGTALIHSLAASDKRQLFSSWTLLLAIFSFSLSLLGTFLVRSGVLTSVHAFASDPTRGYFILAFLAIVIGCSLTLFAFRAPTTPSSGYHFFSREMFMLLNSCIMAVILATVCLGTLYPLIADAMQWGKISVGPPYFNSFFIPLMFCVLLLLPVGVQLQWHDKHTFRELFFLWMKK
;
A
#
# COMPACT_ATOMS: atom_id res chain seq x y z
N ASP A 1 -16.77 -5.46 -2.69
CA ASP A 1 -16.89 -5.62 -4.14
C ASP A 1 -15.52 -5.47 -4.79
N PRO A 2 -15.15 -6.29 -5.81
CA PRO A 2 -13.85 -6.18 -6.49
C PRO A 2 -13.58 -4.81 -7.13
N VAL A 3 -14.60 -4.10 -7.59
CA VAL A 3 -14.47 -2.74 -8.15
C VAL A 3 -14.14 -1.72 -7.06
N GLU A 4 -14.74 -1.85 -5.89
CA GLU A 4 -14.41 -1.02 -4.72
C GLU A 4 -12.98 -1.28 -4.27
N ASN A 5 -12.56 -2.55 -4.22
CA ASN A 5 -11.18 -2.92 -3.91
C ASN A 5 -10.19 -2.37 -4.94
N ALA A 6 -10.57 -2.33 -6.23
CA ALA A 6 -9.73 -1.78 -7.29
C ALA A 6 -9.41 -0.30 -7.08
N SER A 7 -10.33 0.48 -6.50
CA SER A 7 -10.09 1.88 -6.11
C SER A 7 -9.39 2.01 -4.75
N PHE A 8 -9.62 1.07 -3.83
CA PHE A 8 -9.07 1.07 -2.49
C PHE A 8 -7.56 0.73 -2.46
N MET A 9 -7.12 -0.17 -3.33
CA MET A 9 -5.70 -0.55 -3.41
C MET A 9 -4.75 0.63 -3.66
N PRO A 10 -4.94 1.49 -4.68
CA PRO A 10 -4.06 2.64 -4.88
C PRO A 10 -4.17 3.68 -3.77
N TRP A 11 -5.31 3.79 -3.09
CA TRP A 11 -5.47 4.65 -1.91
C TRP A 11 -4.61 4.17 -0.74
N LEU A 12 -4.57 2.87 -0.45
CA LEU A 12 -3.70 2.29 0.59
C LEU A 12 -2.22 2.53 0.27
N ALA A 13 -1.80 2.29 -0.97
CA ALA A 13 -0.43 2.54 -1.43
C ALA A 13 -0.08 4.04 -1.35
N GLY A 14 -1.00 4.92 -1.75
CA GLY A 14 -0.83 6.37 -1.68
C GLY A 14 -0.73 6.88 -0.24
N THR A 15 -1.51 6.33 0.68
CA THR A 15 -1.43 6.67 2.11
C THR A 15 -0.06 6.26 2.69
N ALA A 16 0.41 5.05 2.40
CA ALA A 16 1.74 4.59 2.78
C ALA A 16 2.84 5.49 2.16
N LEU A 17 2.66 5.89 0.91
CA LEU A 17 3.56 6.79 0.19
C LEU A 17 3.67 8.16 0.86
N ILE A 18 2.56 8.77 1.27
CA ILE A 18 2.56 10.08 1.95
C ILE A 18 3.38 10.03 3.25
N HIS A 19 3.23 8.95 4.04
CA HIS A 19 4.01 8.77 5.26
C HIS A 19 5.50 8.59 4.97
N SER A 20 5.84 7.79 3.96
CA SER A 20 7.21 7.56 3.55
C SER A 20 7.87 8.82 2.95
N LEU A 21 7.11 9.60 2.16
CA LEU A 21 7.56 10.88 1.62
C LEU A 21 7.89 11.88 2.73
N ALA A 22 7.06 11.98 3.76
CA ALA A 22 7.31 12.88 4.89
C ALA A 22 8.60 12.51 5.63
N ALA A 23 8.90 11.22 5.81
CA ALA A 23 10.15 10.76 6.40
C ALA A 23 11.35 10.98 5.46
N SER A 24 11.17 10.76 4.16
CA SER A 24 12.21 10.95 3.16
C SER A 24 12.58 12.43 2.99
N ASP A 25 11.60 13.33 2.95
CA ASP A 25 11.82 14.77 2.84
C ASP A 25 12.58 15.35 4.05
N LYS A 26 12.17 14.96 5.25
CA LYS A 26 12.77 15.49 6.50
C LYS A 26 14.12 14.88 6.84
N ARG A 27 14.37 13.64 6.44
CA ARG A 27 15.48 12.83 6.96
C ARG A 27 16.32 12.14 5.90
N GLN A 28 15.93 12.24 4.64
CA GLN A 28 16.55 11.47 3.53
C GLN A 28 16.56 9.95 3.80
N LEU A 29 15.58 9.47 4.58
CA LEU A 29 15.41 8.07 4.94
C LEU A 29 14.39 7.41 4.02
N PHE A 30 14.53 6.10 3.82
CA PHE A 30 13.55 5.27 3.09
C PHE A 30 13.34 5.66 1.62
N SER A 31 14.28 6.36 0.98
CA SER A 31 14.10 6.86 -0.40
C SER A 31 13.76 5.74 -1.40
N SER A 32 14.39 4.56 -1.27
CA SER A 32 14.09 3.39 -2.12
C SER A 32 12.68 2.86 -1.86
N TRP A 33 12.25 2.80 -0.59
CA TRP A 33 10.91 2.39 -0.20
C TRP A 33 9.85 3.37 -0.72
N THR A 34 10.11 4.66 -0.59
CA THR A 34 9.26 5.74 -1.10
C THR A 34 9.07 5.63 -2.61
N LEU A 35 10.17 5.39 -3.34
CA LEU A 35 10.13 5.24 -4.79
C LEU A 35 9.34 3.98 -5.21
N LEU A 36 9.52 2.85 -4.50
CA LEU A 36 8.71 1.64 -4.74
C LEU A 36 7.22 1.89 -4.49
N LEU A 37 6.86 2.55 -3.40
CA LEU A 37 5.46 2.90 -3.12
C LEU A 37 4.86 3.81 -4.19
N ALA A 38 5.64 4.75 -4.75
CA ALA A 38 5.19 5.60 -5.85
C ALA A 38 4.91 4.78 -7.12
N ILE A 39 5.81 3.86 -7.47
CA ILE A 39 5.64 2.95 -8.62
C ILE A 39 4.40 2.08 -8.39
N PHE A 40 4.24 1.48 -7.22
CA PHE A 40 3.08 0.64 -6.90
C PHE A 40 1.78 1.41 -6.89
N SER A 41 1.73 2.61 -6.29
CA SER A 41 0.51 3.43 -6.23
C SER A 41 0.00 3.75 -7.63
N PHE A 42 0.88 4.16 -8.55
CA PHE A 42 0.52 4.43 -9.93
C PHE A 42 0.12 3.15 -10.69
N SER A 43 0.89 2.08 -10.53
CA SER A 43 0.59 0.78 -11.17
C SER A 43 -0.75 0.21 -10.72
N LEU A 44 -1.10 0.33 -9.44
CA LEU A 44 -2.39 -0.11 -8.91
C LEU A 44 -3.56 0.75 -9.42
N SER A 45 -3.35 2.05 -9.67
CA SER A 45 -4.35 2.88 -10.34
C SER A 45 -4.65 2.40 -11.77
N LEU A 46 -3.60 2.06 -12.52
CA LEU A 46 -3.75 1.49 -13.86
C LEU A 46 -4.40 0.09 -13.82
N LEU A 47 -3.97 -0.75 -12.86
CA LEU A 47 -4.58 -2.07 -12.65
C LEU A 47 -6.06 -1.94 -12.32
N GLY A 48 -6.44 -1.03 -11.43
CA GLY A 48 -7.84 -0.75 -11.10
C GLY A 48 -8.64 -0.33 -12.33
N THR A 49 -8.09 0.55 -13.14
CA THR A 49 -8.70 0.98 -14.42
C THR A 49 -8.87 -0.20 -15.38
N PHE A 50 -7.86 -1.08 -15.49
CA PHE A 50 -7.94 -2.31 -16.26
C PHE A 50 -9.07 -3.21 -15.76
N LEU A 51 -9.10 -3.50 -14.47
CA LEU A 51 -10.08 -4.39 -13.85
C LEU A 51 -11.52 -3.93 -14.13
N VAL A 52 -11.78 -2.63 -13.97
CA VAL A 52 -13.11 -2.05 -14.19
C VAL A 52 -13.49 -2.02 -15.68
N ARG A 53 -12.53 -1.76 -16.58
CA ARG A 53 -12.80 -1.52 -18.00
C ARG A 53 -12.76 -2.77 -18.87
N SER A 54 -11.98 -3.79 -18.47
CA SER A 54 -11.78 -5.01 -19.28
C SER A 54 -13.00 -5.93 -19.35
N GLY A 55 -13.94 -5.79 -18.42
CA GLY A 55 -15.06 -6.73 -18.27
C GLY A 55 -14.68 -8.07 -17.61
N VAL A 56 -13.47 -8.19 -17.09
CA VAL A 56 -13.01 -9.39 -16.35
C VAL A 56 -13.73 -9.51 -15.01
N LEU A 57 -14.14 -8.40 -14.40
CA LEU A 57 -14.88 -8.40 -13.15
C LEU A 57 -16.39 -8.44 -13.40
N THR A 58 -17.06 -9.38 -12.72
CA THR A 58 -18.50 -9.36 -12.55
C THR A 58 -18.85 -8.55 -11.31
N SER A 59 -19.34 -7.33 -11.49
CA SER A 59 -19.76 -6.44 -10.41
C SER A 59 -20.94 -5.60 -10.84
N VAL A 60 -21.80 -5.27 -9.88
CA VAL A 60 -22.91 -4.31 -10.10
C VAL A 60 -22.41 -2.90 -10.42
N HIS A 61 -21.14 -2.61 -10.12
CA HIS A 61 -20.47 -1.34 -10.40
C HIS A 61 -19.61 -1.38 -11.69
N ALA A 62 -19.61 -2.49 -12.42
CA ALA A 62 -18.91 -2.60 -13.70
C ALA A 62 -19.76 -2.00 -14.81
N PHE A 63 -19.42 -0.80 -15.27
CA PHE A 63 -20.10 -0.12 -16.37
C PHE A 63 -19.31 -0.26 -17.67
N ALA A 64 -20.01 -0.54 -18.77
CA ALA A 64 -19.47 -0.53 -20.13
C ALA A 64 -18.12 -1.23 -20.30
N SER A 65 -18.13 -2.58 -20.23
CA SER A 65 -16.95 -3.40 -20.52
C SER A 65 -16.52 -3.20 -21.99
N ASP A 66 -15.24 -2.93 -22.19
CA ASP A 66 -14.60 -2.81 -23.51
C ASP A 66 -13.29 -3.60 -23.48
N PRO A 67 -13.30 -4.86 -23.93
CA PRO A 67 -12.11 -5.71 -23.90
C PRO A 67 -10.94 -5.11 -24.71
N THR A 68 -11.20 -4.43 -25.80
CA THR A 68 -10.16 -3.83 -26.66
C THR A 68 -9.37 -2.76 -25.88
N ARG A 69 -10.08 -1.87 -25.19
CA ARG A 69 -9.44 -0.89 -24.31
C ARG A 69 -8.78 -1.55 -23.10
N GLY A 70 -9.35 -2.64 -22.60
CA GLY A 70 -8.73 -3.46 -21.54
C GLY A 70 -7.33 -3.95 -21.93
N TYR A 71 -7.16 -4.52 -23.12
CA TYR A 71 -5.86 -4.97 -23.60
C TYR A 71 -4.85 -3.83 -23.75
N PHE A 72 -5.28 -2.67 -24.22
CA PHE A 72 -4.41 -1.49 -24.32
C PHE A 72 -3.93 -1.04 -22.94
N ILE A 73 -4.82 -0.97 -21.95
CA ILE A 73 -4.46 -0.59 -20.57
C ILE A 73 -3.52 -1.62 -19.96
N LEU A 74 -3.75 -2.92 -20.20
CA LEU A 74 -2.89 -3.99 -19.70
C LEU A 74 -1.47 -3.91 -20.30
N ALA A 75 -1.36 -3.68 -21.61
CA ALA A 75 -0.08 -3.49 -22.27
C ALA A 75 0.66 -2.26 -21.73
N PHE A 76 -0.04 -1.14 -21.55
CA PHE A 76 0.51 0.07 -20.95
C PHE A 76 0.97 -0.17 -19.51
N LEU A 77 0.18 -0.88 -18.70
CA LEU A 77 0.55 -1.27 -17.33
C LEU A 77 1.83 -2.11 -17.33
N ALA A 78 1.94 -3.10 -18.22
CA ALA A 78 3.13 -3.95 -18.32
C ALA A 78 4.40 -3.13 -18.68
N ILE A 79 4.28 -2.17 -19.59
CA ILE A 79 5.37 -1.26 -19.95
C ILE A 79 5.75 -0.39 -18.76
N VAL A 80 4.78 0.21 -18.07
CA VAL A 80 5.02 1.08 -16.91
C VAL A 80 5.71 0.31 -15.79
N ILE A 81 5.20 -0.85 -15.41
CA ILE A 81 5.80 -1.67 -14.35
C ILE A 81 7.21 -2.13 -14.79
N GLY A 82 7.33 -2.69 -15.99
CA GLY A 82 8.59 -3.21 -16.49
C GLY A 82 9.68 -2.14 -16.55
N CYS A 83 9.39 -0.99 -17.16
CA CYS A 83 10.35 0.12 -17.27
C CYS A 83 10.68 0.71 -15.89
N SER A 84 9.67 0.94 -15.03
CA SER A 84 9.88 1.55 -13.72
C SER A 84 10.68 0.66 -12.79
N LEU A 85 10.38 -0.65 -12.72
CA LEU A 85 11.12 -1.59 -11.88
C LEU A 85 12.53 -1.85 -12.43
N THR A 86 12.69 -1.90 -13.74
CA THR A 86 14.02 -2.01 -14.39
C THR A 86 14.87 -0.77 -14.04
N LEU A 87 14.33 0.42 -14.21
CA LEU A 87 15.02 1.66 -13.85
C LEU A 87 15.33 1.70 -12.35
N PHE A 88 14.40 1.29 -11.52
CA PHE A 88 14.61 1.17 -10.08
C PHE A 88 15.76 0.22 -9.76
N ALA A 89 15.82 -0.96 -10.38
CA ALA A 89 16.87 -1.94 -10.14
C ALA A 89 18.27 -1.40 -10.47
N PHE A 90 18.39 -0.56 -11.52
CA PHE A 90 19.68 0.02 -11.93
C PHE A 90 20.01 1.36 -11.26
N ARG A 91 19.03 2.11 -10.79
CA ARG A 91 19.17 3.49 -10.32
C ARG A 91 18.61 3.76 -8.93
N ALA A 92 18.24 2.70 -8.16
CA ALA A 92 17.69 2.89 -6.83
C ALA A 92 18.66 3.71 -5.96
N PRO A 93 18.14 4.74 -5.25
CA PRO A 93 18.98 5.55 -4.38
C PRO A 93 19.51 4.70 -3.23
N THR A 94 20.82 4.78 -3.01
CA THR A 94 21.46 4.20 -1.82
C THR A 94 21.18 5.12 -0.64
N THR A 95 20.43 4.65 0.35
CA THR A 95 20.20 5.41 1.57
C THR A 95 21.45 5.35 2.46
N PRO A 96 21.96 6.49 2.97
CA PRO A 96 23.00 6.47 3.98
C PRO A 96 22.50 5.71 5.20
N SER A 97 23.34 4.88 5.80
CA SER A 97 23.06 4.14 7.03
C SER A 97 23.09 5.10 8.24
N SER A 98 22.14 5.99 8.34
CA SER A 98 21.92 6.75 9.56
C SER A 98 21.14 5.87 10.53
N GLY A 99 21.67 5.66 11.74
CA GLY A 99 21.04 4.80 12.74
C GLY A 99 19.60 5.23 13.04
N TYR A 100 18.71 4.26 13.08
CA TYR A 100 17.31 4.46 13.46
C TYR A 100 17.17 4.29 14.98
N HIS A 101 16.34 5.12 15.59
CA HIS A 101 15.91 4.91 16.97
C HIS A 101 14.52 4.31 16.97
N PHE A 102 14.32 3.24 17.75
CA PHE A 102 13.03 2.53 17.82
C PHE A 102 11.88 3.42 18.27
N PHE A 103 12.13 4.42 19.12
CA PHE A 103 11.13 5.35 19.60
C PHE A 103 11.31 6.74 18.95
N SER A 104 11.34 6.77 17.63
CA SER A 104 11.39 8.00 16.85
C SER A 104 10.17 8.11 15.94
N ARG A 105 9.81 9.33 15.57
CA ARG A 105 8.69 9.59 14.64
C ARG A 105 8.89 8.85 13.31
N GLU A 106 10.13 8.78 12.82
CA GLU A 106 10.50 8.11 11.58
C GLU A 106 10.15 6.61 11.62
N MET A 107 10.47 5.96 12.73
CA MET A 107 10.19 4.53 12.89
C MET A 107 8.68 4.24 12.94
N PHE A 108 7.91 5.09 13.60
CA PHE A 108 6.44 4.93 13.65
C PHE A 108 5.79 5.20 12.28
N MET A 109 6.32 6.14 11.50
CA MET A 109 5.86 6.36 10.13
C MET A 109 6.20 5.19 9.22
N LEU A 110 7.40 4.61 9.36
CA LEU A 110 7.77 3.40 8.63
C LEU A 110 6.88 2.22 9.01
N LEU A 111 6.69 1.97 10.30
CA LEU A 111 5.85 0.89 10.79
C LEU A 111 4.42 1.01 10.27
N ASN A 112 3.84 2.22 10.32
CA ASN A 112 2.53 2.48 9.76
C ASN A 112 2.49 2.23 8.25
N SER A 113 3.50 2.68 7.50
CA SER A 113 3.64 2.42 6.07
C SER A 113 3.74 0.92 5.76
N CYS A 114 4.47 0.15 6.58
CA CYS A 114 4.56 -1.30 6.44
C CYS A 114 3.22 -2.00 6.70
N ILE A 115 2.48 -1.59 7.75
CA ILE A 115 1.16 -2.16 8.04
C ILE A 115 0.20 -1.86 6.88
N MET A 116 0.20 -0.64 6.34
CA MET A 116 -0.60 -0.30 5.15
C MET A 116 -0.22 -1.15 3.93
N ALA A 117 1.06 -1.45 3.74
CA ALA A 117 1.51 -2.35 2.68
C ALA A 117 1.03 -3.79 2.88
N VAL A 118 0.97 -4.28 4.12
CA VAL A 118 0.40 -5.61 4.44
C VAL A 118 -1.10 -5.64 4.17
N ILE A 119 -1.84 -4.60 4.57
CA ILE A 119 -3.27 -4.46 4.27
C ILE A 119 -3.47 -4.45 2.75
N LEU A 120 -2.69 -3.66 2.02
CA LEU A 120 -2.72 -3.62 0.56
C LEU A 120 -2.49 -5.00 -0.06
N ALA A 121 -1.47 -5.73 0.39
CA ALA A 121 -1.18 -7.09 -0.11
C ALA A 121 -2.35 -8.05 0.15
N THR A 122 -2.98 -7.96 1.32
CA THR A 122 -4.15 -8.77 1.68
C THR A 122 -5.35 -8.45 0.76
N VAL A 123 -5.64 -7.17 0.53
CA VAL A 123 -6.74 -6.74 -0.36
C VAL A 123 -6.44 -7.16 -1.81
N CYS A 124 -5.20 -6.99 -2.25
CA CYS A 124 -4.76 -7.38 -3.59
C CYS A 124 -4.91 -8.91 -3.81
N LEU A 125 -4.45 -9.73 -2.86
CA LEU A 125 -4.61 -11.18 -2.92
C LEU A 125 -6.08 -11.59 -2.95
N GLY A 126 -6.90 -11.06 -2.04
CA GLY A 126 -8.33 -11.38 -1.97
C GLY A 126 -9.11 -10.97 -3.23
N THR A 127 -8.64 -9.93 -3.92
CA THR A 127 -9.29 -9.42 -5.14
C THR A 127 -8.81 -10.15 -6.41
N LEU A 128 -7.49 -10.38 -6.54
CA LEU A 128 -6.91 -10.97 -7.75
C LEU A 128 -6.94 -12.50 -7.76
N TYR A 129 -6.86 -13.14 -6.58
CA TYR A 129 -6.82 -14.60 -6.50
C TYR A 129 -8.01 -15.30 -7.17
N PRO A 130 -9.28 -14.87 -6.94
CA PRO A 130 -10.43 -15.44 -7.65
C PRO A 130 -10.34 -15.30 -9.17
N LEU A 131 -9.81 -14.17 -9.66
CA LEU A 131 -9.66 -13.93 -11.10
C LEU A 131 -8.60 -14.84 -11.72
N ILE A 132 -7.48 -15.01 -11.02
CA ILE A 132 -6.40 -15.91 -11.45
C ILE A 132 -6.88 -17.35 -11.44
N ALA A 133 -7.60 -17.78 -10.40
CA ALA A 133 -8.13 -19.13 -10.28
C ALA A 133 -9.14 -19.46 -11.40
N ASP A 134 -10.01 -18.51 -11.74
CA ASP A 134 -10.98 -18.66 -12.86
C ASP A 134 -10.24 -18.72 -14.21
N ALA A 135 -9.28 -17.84 -14.44
CA ALA A 135 -8.47 -17.84 -15.67
C ALA A 135 -7.64 -19.11 -15.86
N MET A 136 -7.16 -19.70 -14.76
CA MET A 136 -6.38 -20.94 -14.76
C MET A 136 -7.27 -22.21 -14.73
N GLN A 137 -8.59 -22.04 -14.72
CA GLN A 137 -9.58 -23.13 -14.63
C GLN A 137 -9.45 -24.00 -13.36
N TRP A 138 -8.94 -23.42 -12.27
CA TRP A 138 -8.83 -24.11 -10.97
C TRP A 138 -10.16 -24.21 -10.22
N GLY A 139 -11.22 -23.63 -10.76
CA GLY A 139 -12.56 -23.59 -10.19
C GLY A 139 -12.99 -22.18 -9.79
N LYS A 140 -14.28 -22.02 -9.54
CA LYS A 140 -14.86 -20.74 -9.11
C LYS A 140 -14.66 -20.57 -7.60
N ILE A 141 -13.80 -19.64 -7.23
CA ILE A 141 -13.53 -19.27 -5.84
C ILE A 141 -14.15 -17.90 -5.59
N SER A 142 -14.85 -17.76 -4.47
CA SER A 142 -15.40 -16.46 -4.01
C SER A 142 -14.71 -16.05 -2.73
N VAL A 143 -14.19 -14.84 -2.71
CA VAL A 143 -13.60 -14.20 -1.53
C VAL A 143 -14.54 -13.07 -1.09
N GLY A 144 -15.04 -13.16 0.12
CA GLY A 144 -16.06 -12.25 0.65
C GLY A 144 -15.62 -11.51 1.93
N PRO A 145 -16.57 -10.77 2.54
CA PRO A 145 -16.31 -9.96 3.74
C PRO A 145 -15.61 -10.70 4.89
N PRO A 146 -15.86 -11.99 5.16
CA PRO A 146 -15.17 -12.69 6.26
C PRO A 146 -13.65 -12.68 6.09
N TYR A 147 -13.15 -12.89 4.85
CA TYR A 147 -11.72 -12.83 4.57
C TYR A 147 -11.16 -11.43 4.84
N PHE A 148 -11.74 -10.41 4.22
CA PHE A 148 -11.25 -9.04 4.35
C PHE A 148 -11.30 -8.55 5.79
N ASN A 149 -12.41 -8.79 6.50
CA ASN A 149 -12.59 -8.34 7.88
C ASN A 149 -11.60 -9.00 8.84
N SER A 150 -11.27 -10.29 8.63
CA SER A 150 -10.32 -11.03 9.49
C SER A 150 -8.92 -10.42 9.47
N PHE A 151 -8.50 -9.82 8.37
CA PHE A 151 -7.18 -9.18 8.26
C PHE A 151 -7.25 -7.67 8.43
N PHE A 152 -8.20 -7.01 7.79
CA PHE A 152 -8.30 -5.55 7.78
C PHE A 152 -8.57 -4.97 9.17
N ILE A 153 -9.51 -5.54 9.92
CA ILE A 153 -9.90 -5.00 11.22
C ILE A 153 -8.73 -5.00 12.21
N PRO A 154 -8.02 -6.13 12.47
CA PRO A 154 -6.91 -6.13 13.42
C PRO A 154 -5.74 -5.25 12.97
N LEU A 155 -5.43 -5.21 11.68
CA LEU A 155 -4.34 -4.38 11.14
C LEU A 155 -4.69 -2.89 11.24
N MET A 156 -5.91 -2.49 10.92
CA MET A 156 -6.36 -1.10 11.09
C MET A 156 -6.42 -0.70 12.56
N PHE A 157 -6.79 -1.61 13.46
CA PHE A 157 -6.71 -1.35 14.89
C PHE A 157 -5.27 -1.05 15.33
N CYS A 158 -4.28 -1.79 14.84
CA CYS A 158 -2.86 -1.48 15.09
C CYS A 158 -2.49 -0.08 14.57
N VAL A 159 -2.91 0.29 13.36
CA VAL A 159 -2.69 1.64 12.81
C VAL A 159 -3.28 2.72 13.71
N LEU A 160 -4.52 2.53 14.16
CA LEU A 160 -5.20 3.48 15.05
C LEU A 160 -4.51 3.62 16.41
N LEU A 161 -3.91 2.57 16.95
CA LEU A 161 -3.13 2.64 18.18
C LEU A 161 -1.78 3.33 17.99
N LEU A 162 -1.14 3.15 16.84
CA LEU A 162 0.15 3.77 16.53
C LEU A 162 0.03 5.27 16.24
N LEU A 163 -1.09 5.70 15.69
CA LEU A 163 -1.30 7.09 15.23
C LEU A 163 -1.13 8.12 16.36
N PRO A 164 -1.81 8.01 17.53
CA PRO A 164 -1.66 8.99 18.61
C PRO A 164 -0.25 9.01 19.19
N VAL A 165 0.45 7.87 19.20
CA VAL A 165 1.83 7.79 19.66
C VAL A 165 2.75 8.49 18.65
N GLY A 166 2.63 8.16 17.36
CA GLY A 166 3.45 8.73 16.31
C GLY A 166 3.33 10.26 16.17
N VAL A 167 2.13 10.81 16.42
CA VAL A 167 1.91 12.27 16.38
C VAL A 167 2.63 13.01 17.51
N GLN A 168 2.79 12.36 18.68
CA GLN A 168 3.44 12.98 19.84
C GLN A 168 4.98 12.89 19.78
N LEU A 169 5.53 12.00 18.97
CA LEU A 169 6.97 11.83 18.81
C LEU A 169 7.58 12.98 18.02
N GLN A 170 8.80 13.32 18.39
CA GLN A 170 9.62 14.31 17.67
C GLN A 170 10.53 13.62 16.64
N TRP A 171 10.98 14.41 15.68
CA TRP A 171 12.00 13.96 14.73
C TRP A 171 13.36 13.96 15.43
N HIS A 172 14.16 12.92 15.25
CA HIS A 172 15.52 12.80 15.82
C HIS A 172 15.63 12.45 17.30
N ASP A 173 14.58 12.54 18.09
CA ASP A 173 14.73 12.35 19.53
C ASP A 173 14.69 10.87 19.94
N LYS A 174 15.57 10.55 20.87
CA LYS A 174 15.60 9.27 21.56
C LYS A 174 14.62 9.34 22.73
N HIS A 175 13.38 8.99 22.50
CA HIS A 175 12.44 8.86 23.60
C HIS A 175 12.56 7.47 24.24
N THR A 176 12.60 7.46 25.56
CA THR A 176 12.43 6.23 26.34
C THR A 176 10.94 5.97 26.51
N PHE A 177 10.50 4.71 26.53
CA PHE A 177 9.09 4.34 26.75
C PHE A 177 8.47 5.04 27.98
N ARG A 178 9.26 5.24 29.03
CA ARG A 178 8.88 5.97 30.26
C ARG A 178 8.54 7.44 29.97
N GLU A 179 9.30 8.11 29.13
CA GLU A 179 9.05 9.53 28.77
C GLU A 179 7.78 9.66 27.93
N LEU A 180 7.53 8.74 27.01
CA LEU A 180 6.29 8.70 26.23
C LEU A 180 5.07 8.54 27.13
N PHE A 181 5.14 7.68 28.15
CA PHE A 181 4.07 7.49 29.12
C PHE A 181 3.79 8.77 29.93
N PHE A 182 4.85 9.48 30.37
CA PHE A 182 4.70 10.76 31.06
C PHE A 182 4.17 11.88 30.16
N LEU A 183 4.54 11.92 28.89
CA LEU A 183 4.00 12.88 27.93
C LEU A 183 2.49 12.65 27.68
N TRP A 184 2.06 11.41 27.72
CA TRP A 184 0.66 11.04 27.56
C TRP A 184 -0.19 11.39 28.79
N MET A 185 0.36 11.28 30.01
CA MET A 185 -0.35 11.62 31.26
C MET A 185 -0.44 13.14 31.52
N LYS A 186 0.39 13.96 30.88
CA LYS A 186 0.39 15.43 31.07
C LYS A 186 -0.59 16.18 30.16
N LYS A 187 -1.29 15.51 29.28
CA LYS A 187 -2.35 16.05 28.42
C LYS A 187 -3.74 15.59 28.85
#